data_4371cb1f2a4ecb18c930342aa2f65e95
#
_entry.id   4371cb1f2a4ecb18c930342aa2f65e95
#
_cell.length_a   1.000
_cell.length_b   1.000
_cell.length_c   1.000
_cell.angle_alpha   90.00
_cell.angle_beta   90.00
_cell.angle_gamma   90.00
#
_symmetry.space_group_name_H-M   'P 1'
#
loop_
_entity.id
_entity.type
_entity.pdbx_description
1 polymer ?
#
loop_
_entity_poly.entity_id
_entity_poly.type
_entity_poly.pdbx_seq_one_letter_code
_entity_poly.pdbx_strand_id
1 'polypeptide(L)'
;MARILVIEDEPLVGHMLRRFLERAGHEVVWAPNGEVGLRRLAEGFDLVVCDLIMPGIPGEEVIRRIREEAGPPVLAVSASVSRESQRRALEAGAQAFRGKPFEAQAFLRVVEGLLRGT
;
A
#
# COMPACT_ATOMS: atom_id res chain seq x y z
N MET A 1 -12.04 11.86 -5.29
CA MET A 1 -10.62 11.80 -5.64
C MET A 1 -9.76 11.77 -4.39
N ALA A 2 -8.84 10.84 -4.31
CA ALA A 2 -8.00 10.68 -3.12
C ALA A 2 -6.53 10.82 -3.50
N ARG A 3 -5.69 11.00 -2.49
CA ARG A 3 -4.25 11.07 -2.65
C ARG A 3 -3.64 9.80 -2.06
N ILE A 4 -2.95 9.02 -2.89
CA ILE A 4 -2.51 7.67 -2.53
C ILE A 4 -1.00 7.54 -2.69
N LEU A 5 -0.34 7.03 -1.64
CA LEU A 5 1.09 6.72 -1.68
C LEU A 5 1.25 5.24 -1.98
N VAL A 6 2.02 4.92 -3.03
CA VAL A 6 2.34 3.54 -3.39
C VAL A 6 3.81 3.31 -3.05
N ILE A 7 4.09 2.34 -2.19
CA ILE A 7 5.46 1.96 -1.81
C ILE A 7 5.73 0.59 -2.41
N GLU A 8 6.56 0.56 -3.44
CA GLU A 8 6.79 -0.64 -4.24
C GLU A 8 8.16 -0.55 -4.90
N ASP A 9 8.99 -1.57 -4.75
CA ASP A 9 10.35 -1.53 -5.29
C ASP A 9 10.47 -1.97 -6.74
N GLU A 10 9.49 -2.71 -7.26
CA GLU A 10 9.53 -3.17 -8.64
C GLU A 10 8.89 -2.14 -9.56
N PRO A 11 9.68 -1.56 -10.51
CA PRO A 11 9.14 -0.49 -11.36
C PRO A 11 7.90 -0.89 -12.16
N LEU A 12 7.85 -2.13 -12.67
CA LEU A 12 6.69 -2.55 -13.46
C LEU A 12 5.43 -2.63 -12.61
N VAL A 13 5.54 -3.15 -11.40
CA VAL A 13 4.40 -3.24 -10.49
C VAL A 13 3.97 -1.86 -10.02
N GLY A 14 4.94 -1.03 -9.66
CA GLY A 14 4.65 0.35 -9.24
C GLY A 14 3.93 1.13 -10.33
N HIS A 15 4.39 0.99 -11.56
CA HIS A 15 3.80 1.65 -12.71
C HIS A 15 2.37 1.16 -12.96
N MET A 16 2.15 -0.15 -12.86
CA MET A 16 0.85 -0.74 -13.05
C MET A 16 -0.15 -0.24 -11.99
N LEU A 17 0.26 -0.24 -10.72
CA LEU A 17 -0.59 0.24 -9.64
C LEU A 17 -0.93 1.71 -9.83
N ARG A 18 0.05 2.51 -10.20
CA ARG A 18 -0.16 3.93 -10.45
C ARG A 18 -1.21 4.13 -11.55
N ARG A 19 -1.11 3.37 -12.64
CA ARG A 19 -2.07 3.50 -13.74
C ARG A 19 -3.47 3.11 -13.32
N PHE A 20 -3.62 2.02 -12.57
CA PHE A 20 -4.93 1.59 -12.08
C PHE A 20 -5.57 2.71 -11.26
N LEU A 21 -4.81 3.28 -10.34
CA LEU A 21 -5.32 4.28 -9.41
C LEU A 21 -5.58 5.62 -10.10
N GLU A 22 -4.71 6.03 -11.01
CA GLU A 22 -4.91 7.28 -11.74
C GLU A 22 -6.12 7.21 -12.66
N ARG A 23 -6.35 6.06 -13.28
CA ARG A 23 -7.55 5.86 -14.10
C ARG A 23 -8.83 5.93 -13.29
N ALA A 24 -8.75 5.60 -12.02
CA ALA A 24 -9.90 5.69 -11.12
C ALA A 24 -10.07 7.11 -10.55
N GLY A 25 -9.24 8.06 -10.96
CA GLY A 25 -9.37 9.45 -10.59
C GLY A 25 -8.56 9.88 -9.38
N HIS A 26 -7.61 9.06 -8.93
CA HIS A 26 -6.80 9.38 -7.76
C HIS A 26 -5.47 10.00 -8.15
N GLU A 27 -4.92 10.81 -7.25
CA GLU A 27 -3.57 11.33 -7.37
C GLU A 27 -2.62 10.34 -6.70
N VAL A 28 -1.54 9.97 -7.38
CA VAL A 28 -0.65 8.91 -6.90
C VAL A 28 0.78 9.41 -6.81
N VAL A 29 1.42 9.13 -5.67
CA VAL A 29 2.85 9.31 -5.48
C VAL A 29 3.45 7.91 -5.32
N TRP A 30 4.50 7.62 -6.07
CA TRP A 30 5.19 6.34 -6.00
C TRP A 30 6.53 6.50 -5.30
N ALA A 31 6.75 5.72 -4.25
CA ALA A 31 8.02 5.65 -3.54
C ALA A 31 8.66 4.28 -3.80
N PRO A 32 9.94 4.23 -4.19
CA PRO A 32 10.57 2.96 -4.58
C PRO A 32 11.00 2.07 -3.41
N ASN A 33 10.91 2.57 -2.18
CA ASN A 33 11.26 1.78 -0.99
C ASN A 33 10.62 2.38 0.25
N GLY A 34 10.75 1.66 1.37
CA GLY A 34 10.11 2.07 2.62
C GLY A 34 10.62 3.38 3.18
N GLU A 35 11.92 3.63 3.07
CA GLU A 35 12.50 4.87 3.60
C GLU A 35 11.96 6.10 2.89
N VAL A 36 11.92 6.05 1.56
CA VAL A 36 11.33 7.15 0.77
C VAL A 36 9.86 7.29 1.11
N GLY A 37 9.14 6.16 1.19
CA GLY A 37 7.72 6.17 1.53
C GLY A 37 7.43 6.84 2.85
N LEU A 38 8.20 6.50 3.88
CA LEU A 38 8.01 7.09 5.22
C LEU A 38 8.30 8.59 5.19
N ARG A 39 9.32 9.02 4.46
CA ARG A 39 9.60 10.46 4.33
C ARG A 39 8.49 11.21 3.63
N ARG A 40 7.84 10.57 2.63
CA ARG A 40 6.78 11.21 1.85
C ARG A 40 5.46 11.30 2.61
N LEU A 41 5.31 10.54 3.71
CA LEU A 41 4.05 10.56 4.49
C LEU A 41 3.67 11.95 4.96
N ALA A 42 4.65 12.81 5.24
CA ALA A 42 4.38 14.17 5.71
C ALA A 42 3.61 15.02 4.69
N GLU A 43 3.60 14.60 3.43
CA GLU A 43 2.85 15.31 2.40
C GLU A 43 1.33 15.14 2.51
N GLY A 44 0.89 14.15 3.30
CA GLY A 44 -0.54 13.89 3.51
C GLY A 44 -1.14 12.99 2.46
N PHE A 45 -1.64 11.83 2.89
CA PHE A 45 -2.25 10.83 2.00
C PHE A 45 -3.52 10.29 2.63
N ASP A 46 -4.42 9.81 1.77
CA ASP A 46 -5.67 9.20 2.23
C ASP A 46 -5.55 7.68 2.34
N LEU A 47 -4.55 7.11 1.69
CA LEU A 47 -4.31 5.67 1.67
C LEU A 47 -2.86 5.39 1.31
N VAL A 48 -2.29 4.34 1.89
CA VAL A 48 -0.97 3.83 1.48
C VAL A 48 -1.15 2.41 0.96
N VAL A 49 -0.58 2.13 -0.21
CA VAL A 49 -0.45 0.76 -0.73
C VAL A 49 1.01 0.38 -0.54
N CYS A 50 1.29 -0.66 0.23
CA CYS A 50 2.65 -1.01 0.62
C CYS A 50 2.97 -2.47 0.34
N ASP A 51 4.03 -2.72 -0.43
CA ASP A 51 4.55 -4.06 -0.65
C ASP A 51 5.21 -4.55 0.64
N LEU A 52 5.04 -5.82 0.95
CA LEU A 52 5.65 -6.42 2.14
C LEU A 52 7.10 -6.82 1.92
N ILE A 53 7.45 -7.22 0.70
CA ILE A 53 8.77 -7.77 0.41
C ILE A 53 9.56 -6.77 -0.41
N MET A 54 10.44 -6.04 0.27
CA MET A 54 11.27 -5.00 -0.34
C MET A 54 12.66 -5.02 0.27
N PRO A 55 13.70 -4.60 -0.49
CA PRO A 55 15.02 -4.38 0.12
C PRO A 55 14.95 -3.22 1.12
N GLY A 56 15.84 -3.24 2.10
CA GLY A 56 15.89 -2.19 3.13
C GLY A 56 14.85 -2.44 4.20
N ILE A 57 14.07 -1.42 4.52
CA ILE A 57 13.04 -1.56 5.58
C ILE A 57 11.93 -2.49 5.08
N PRO A 58 11.63 -3.57 5.82
CA PRO A 58 10.53 -4.46 5.43
C PRO A 58 9.19 -3.73 5.44
N GLY A 59 8.26 -4.16 4.58
CA GLY A 59 6.94 -3.55 4.52
C GLY A 59 6.20 -3.58 5.85
N GLU A 60 6.35 -4.66 6.61
CA GLU A 60 5.73 -4.78 7.94
C GLU A 60 6.19 -3.66 8.87
N GLU A 61 7.47 -3.33 8.83
CA GLU A 61 8.00 -2.24 9.66
C GLU A 61 7.46 -0.88 9.21
N VAL A 62 7.35 -0.68 7.89
CA VAL A 62 6.76 0.53 7.34
C VAL A 62 5.32 0.69 7.84
N ILE A 63 4.54 -0.39 7.75
CA ILE A 63 3.14 -0.39 8.19
C ILE A 63 3.05 -0.06 9.68
N ARG A 64 3.91 -0.67 10.49
CA ARG A 64 3.93 -0.42 11.92
C ARG A 64 4.19 1.05 12.23
N ARG A 65 5.15 1.66 11.55
CA ARG A 65 5.46 3.07 11.77
C ARG A 65 4.32 3.98 11.35
N ILE A 66 3.64 3.66 10.26
CA ILE A 66 2.48 4.43 9.82
C ILE A 66 1.39 4.37 10.89
N ARG A 67 1.14 3.19 11.44
CA ARG A 67 0.13 3.03 12.49
C ARG A 67 0.50 3.79 13.76
N GLU A 68 1.77 3.74 14.16
CA GLU A 68 2.23 4.44 15.36
C GLU A 68 2.04 5.95 15.25
N GLU A 69 2.12 6.49 14.05
CA GLU A 69 1.94 7.91 13.81
C GLU A 69 0.48 8.28 13.50
N ALA A 70 -0.44 7.34 13.71
CA ALA A 70 -1.85 7.53 13.40
C ALA A 70 -2.06 7.96 11.93
N GLY A 71 -1.28 7.35 11.04
CA GLY A 71 -1.33 7.66 9.63
C GLY A 71 -2.53 7.06 8.91
N PRO A 72 -2.57 7.19 7.58
CA PRO A 72 -3.70 6.70 6.79
C PRO A 72 -3.80 5.18 6.79
N PRO A 73 -4.95 4.63 6.36
CA PRO A 73 -5.07 3.19 6.22
C PRO A 73 -4.06 2.64 5.24
N VAL A 74 -3.66 1.39 5.45
CA VAL A 74 -2.66 0.71 4.61
C VAL A 74 -3.27 -0.53 3.99
N LEU A 75 -3.12 -0.65 2.68
CA LEU A 75 -3.39 -1.88 1.95
C LEU A 75 -2.05 -2.54 1.67
N ALA A 76 -1.82 -3.69 2.31
CA ALA A 76 -0.59 -4.45 2.10
C ALA A 76 -0.74 -5.31 0.85
N VAL A 77 0.31 -5.39 0.04
CA VAL A 77 0.34 -6.26 -1.14
C VAL A 77 1.59 -7.13 -1.08
N SER A 78 1.50 -8.36 -1.58
CA SER A 78 2.64 -9.27 -1.54
C SER A 78 2.48 -10.39 -2.56
N ALA A 79 3.62 -10.84 -3.10
CA ALA A 79 3.66 -12.05 -3.92
C ALA A 79 3.40 -13.30 -3.06
N SER A 80 3.68 -13.23 -1.77
CA SER A 80 3.41 -14.32 -0.84
C SER A 80 2.00 -14.18 -0.29
N VAL A 81 1.15 -15.18 -0.54
CA VAL A 81 -0.26 -15.16 -0.09
C VAL A 81 -0.50 -16.17 1.03
N SER A 82 0.54 -16.61 1.70
CA SER A 82 0.40 -17.56 2.82
C SER A 82 -0.39 -16.91 3.96
N ARG A 83 -0.98 -17.77 4.81
CA ARG A 83 -1.65 -17.28 6.01
C ARG A 83 -0.69 -16.49 6.90
N GLU A 84 0.56 -16.93 6.95
CA GLU A 84 1.58 -16.24 7.75
C GLU A 84 1.81 -14.83 7.25
N SER A 85 1.95 -14.65 5.93
CA SER A 85 2.15 -13.31 5.35
C SER A 85 0.97 -12.40 5.64
N GLN A 86 -0.26 -12.91 5.48
CA GLN A 86 -1.46 -12.13 5.76
C GLN A 86 -1.55 -11.76 7.24
N ARG A 87 -1.30 -12.72 8.12
CA ARG A 87 -1.35 -12.48 9.56
C ARG A 87 -0.35 -11.40 9.97
N ARG A 88 0.88 -11.48 9.45
CA ARG A 88 1.92 -10.52 9.82
C ARG A 88 1.58 -9.11 9.35
N ALA A 89 1.01 -8.99 8.16
CA ALA A 89 0.59 -7.67 7.64
C ALA A 89 -0.51 -7.07 8.52
N LEU A 90 -1.52 -7.86 8.86
CA LEU A 90 -2.63 -7.38 9.68
C LEU A 90 -2.18 -7.06 11.08
N GLU A 91 -1.31 -7.87 11.67
CA GLU A 91 -0.77 -7.61 13.01
C GLU A 91 0.08 -6.34 13.03
N ALA A 92 0.76 -6.03 11.94
CA ALA A 92 1.53 -4.80 11.84
C ALA A 92 0.63 -3.57 11.74
N GLY A 93 -0.61 -3.76 11.37
CA GLY A 93 -1.60 -2.68 11.33
C GLY A 93 -2.24 -2.41 9.99
N ALA A 94 -2.01 -3.26 8.97
CA ALA A 94 -2.66 -3.09 7.68
C ALA A 94 -4.17 -3.35 7.82
N GLN A 95 -4.97 -2.58 7.14
CA GLN A 95 -6.42 -2.75 7.15
C GLN A 95 -6.89 -3.78 6.15
N ALA A 96 -6.06 -4.09 5.14
CA ALA A 96 -6.38 -5.10 4.15
C ALA A 96 -5.11 -5.68 3.55
N PHE A 97 -5.23 -6.83 2.90
CA PHE A 97 -4.12 -7.53 2.26
C PHE A 97 -4.58 -8.06 0.91
N ARG A 98 -3.71 -7.93 -0.09
CA ARG A 98 -3.96 -8.51 -1.42
C ARG A 98 -2.70 -9.20 -1.92
N GLY A 99 -2.88 -10.41 -2.48
CA GLY A 99 -1.80 -11.14 -3.12
C GLY A 99 -1.57 -10.65 -4.55
N LYS A 100 -0.33 -10.72 -5.01
CA LYS A 100 0.04 -10.45 -6.40
C LYS A 100 0.07 -11.77 -7.17
N PRO A 101 -0.25 -11.78 -8.44
CA PRO A 101 -0.84 -10.68 -9.21
C PRO A 101 -2.31 -10.52 -8.85
N PHE A 102 -2.84 -9.32 -9.03
CA PHE A 102 -4.23 -9.05 -8.72
C PHE A 102 -4.92 -8.42 -9.92
N GLU A 103 -6.23 -8.66 -9.99
CA GLU A 103 -7.06 -8.14 -11.05
C GLU A 103 -7.43 -6.69 -10.70
N ALA A 104 -7.37 -5.80 -11.71
CA ALA A 104 -7.49 -4.36 -11.48
C ALA A 104 -8.78 -3.98 -10.76
N GLN A 105 -9.91 -4.54 -11.17
CA GLN A 105 -11.19 -4.18 -10.55
C GLN A 105 -11.31 -4.66 -9.11
N ALA A 106 -10.79 -5.86 -8.83
CA ALA A 106 -10.79 -6.38 -7.46
C ALA A 106 -9.93 -5.50 -6.56
N PHE A 107 -8.77 -5.09 -7.05
CA PHE A 107 -7.88 -4.19 -6.33
C PHE A 107 -8.57 -2.85 -6.06
N LEU A 108 -9.19 -2.26 -7.08
CA LEU A 108 -9.85 -0.97 -6.94
C LEU A 108 -11.03 -1.02 -5.96
N ARG A 109 -11.76 -2.13 -5.91
CA ARG A 109 -12.84 -2.27 -4.93
C ARG A 109 -12.33 -2.22 -3.50
N VAL A 110 -11.19 -2.86 -3.22
CA VAL A 110 -10.59 -2.79 -1.89
C VAL A 110 -10.13 -1.37 -1.58
N VAL A 111 -9.50 -0.71 -2.55
CA VAL A 111 -9.06 0.68 -2.39
C VAL A 111 -10.24 1.58 -2.05
N GLU A 112 -11.33 1.49 -2.82
CA GLU A 112 -12.51 2.33 -2.59
C GLU A 112 -13.14 2.06 -1.22
N GLY A 113 -13.17 0.79 -0.82
CA GLY A 113 -13.68 0.44 0.51
C GLY A 113 -12.87 1.07 1.62
N LEU A 114 -11.55 1.03 1.52
CA LEU A 114 -10.67 1.62 2.53
C LEU A 114 -10.79 3.15 2.56
N LEU A 115 -10.95 3.77 1.39
CA LEU A 115 -11.10 5.22 1.31
C LEU A 115 -12.42 5.68 1.92
N ARG A 116 -13.47 4.85 1.87
CA ARG A 116 -14.74 5.15 2.50
C ARG A 116 -14.74 4.86 4.00
N GLY A 117 -13.70 4.22 4.52
CA GLY A 117 -13.61 3.87 5.93
C GLY A 117 -14.41 2.64 6.32
N THR A 118 -14.70 1.77 5.36
CA THR A 118 -15.47 0.54 5.62
C THR A 118 -14.61 -0.71 5.51
#